data_5902e6e637ecde67731b0595f2bb9387
#
_entry.id   5902e6e637ecde67731b0595f2bb9387
#
_cell.length_a   1.000
_cell.length_b   1.000
_cell.length_c   1.000
_cell.angle_alpha   90.00
_cell.angle_beta   90.00
_cell.angle_gamma   90.00
#
_symmetry.space_group_name_H-M   'P 1'
#
loop_
_entity.id
_entity.type
_entity.pdbx_description
1 polymer ?
#
loop_
_entity_poly.entity_id
_entity_poly.type
_entity_poly.pdbx_seq_one_letter_code
_entity_poly.pdbx_strand_id
1 'polypeptide(L)'
;MTKENSKIFLLILLGMLTAFGPFVTDMYLPSLPSMGEYFHTTSSMVQLGLTTSMIGLAVGQVFFGPLSDRYGRRLPLLVAMWLFIFSTLLCLFAQNIEQFVAFRLLQGIAGAGGIVISRSVATDKFSGRELAKMLAVIGAINGVAPVAAPIAGGLLTDAIGWHGIFWILLGLGIILLIGSYCFRESLPSELRSAEKWKDTFLSFGTVLRDRRYVCYVLQMAFAQGVLFANIASSPFIVQQHYGFSAFAFSVCFAVNALAIGVAAALSVKFHRPESSTLAGCCGMTILSVLLCIALMSGCNFWVYETLMFALLFCMGMTFTSSTALAMESQRVNSGTASALLGAVCFAAGGIVSPLVGIGNILSSTGIVFVICACCSMVCILIALGRRRTRVYFALNNPVKSH
;
A
#
# COMPACT_ATOMS: atom_id res chain seq x y z
N MET A 1 -22.72 -17.61 -29.22
CA MET A 1 -22.00 -16.33 -28.99
C MET A 1 -21.98 -16.07 -27.49
N THR A 2 -20.88 -16.32 -26.83
CA THR A 2 -20.72 -16.00 -25.40
C THR A 2 -20.70 -14.46 -25.27
N LYS A 3 -21.76 -13.87 -24.67
CA LYS A 3 -21.79 -12.43 -24.40
C LYS A 3 -20.54 -12.04 -23.61
N GLU A 4 -19.66 -11.20 -24.15
CA GLU A 4 -18.49 -10.68 -23.45
C GLU A 4 -18.89 -9.72 -22.31
N ASN A 5 -17.98 -9.51 -21.36
CA ASN A 5 -18.15 -8.50 -20.33
C ASN A 5 -18.19 -7.10 -20.97
N SER A 6 -19.19 -6.28 -20.63
CA SER A 6 -19.25 -4.88 -21.09
C SER A 6 -18.02 -4.10 -20.60
N LYS A 7 -17.45 -3.22 -21.43
CA LYS A 7 -16.31 -2.35 -21.04
C LYS A 7 -16.64 -1.49 -19.82
N ILE A 8 -17.86 -0.98 -19.73
CA ILE A 8 -18.34 -0.16 -18.59
C ILE A 8 -18.40 -1.01 -17.33
N PHE A 9 -18.95 -2.22 -17.41
CA PHE A 9 -18.99 -3.15 -16.29
C PHE A 9 -17.58 -3.47 -15.76
N LEU A 10 -16.64 -3.79 -16.67
CA LEU A 10 -15.25 -4.03 -16.27
C LEU A 10 -14.62 -2.80 -15.62
N LEU A 11 -14.83 -1.60 -16.19
CA LEU A 11 -14.29 -0.37 -15.62
C LEU A 11 -14.76 -0.16 -14.18
N ILE A 12 -16.07 -0.33 -13.93
CA ILE A 12 -16.65 -0.18 -12.59
C ILE A 12 -16.12 -1.27 -11.65
N LEU A 13 -16.21 -2.53 -12.06
CA LEU A 13 -15.79 -3.66 -11.22
C LEU A 13 -14.31 -3.57 -10.85
N LEU A 14 -13.42 -3.38 -11.84
CA LEU A 14 -11.98 -3.31 -11.61
C LEU A 14 -11.60 -2.07 -10.81
N GLY A 15 -12.27 -0.95 -11.04
CA GLY A 15 -12.11 0.27 -10.25
C GLY A 15 -12.49 0.05 -8.78
N MET A 16 -13.65 -0.54 -8.51
CA MET A 16 -14.10 -0.84 -7.15
C MET A 16 -13.19 -1.86 -6.46
N LEU A 17 -12.77 -2.95 -7.15
CA LEU A 17 -11.83 -3.93 -6.62
C LEU A 17 -10.48 -3.31 -6.25
N THR A 18 -10.04 -2.31 -6.99
CA THR A 18 -8.80 -1.59 -6.74
C THR A 18 -8.91 -0.65 -5.55
N ALA A 19 -10.01 0.12 -5.47
CA ALA A 19 -10.30 1.02 -4.36
C ALA A 19 -10.52 0.28 -3.03
N PHE A 20 -10.89 -1.00 -3.11
CA PHE A 20 -11.26 -1.80 -1.97
C PHE A 20 -10.14 -1.92 -0.92
N GLY A 21 -8.86 -2.02 -1.37
CA GLY A 21 -7.71 -2.04 -0.47
C GLY A 21 -7.69 -0.83 0.48
N PRO A 22 -7.58 0.40 -0.01
CA PRO A 22 -7.65 1.60 0.82
C PRO A 22 -8.92 1.70 1.68
N PHE A 23 -10.09 1.30 1.17
CA PHE A 23 -11.31 1.30 1.99
C PHE A 23 -11.19 0.35 3.18
N VAL A 24 -10.64 -0.84 2.99
CA VAL A 24 -10.43 -1.84 4.05
C VAL A 24 -9.39 -1.39 5.07
N THR A 25 -8.33 -0.69 4.65
CA THR A 25 -7.23 -0.26 5.52
C THR A 25 -7.45 1.09 6.15
N ASP A 26 -8.02 2.06 5.42
CA ASP A 26 -7.96 3.47 5.80
C ASP A 26 -9.30 4.02 6.31
N MET A 27 -10.44 3.41 5.92
CA MET A 27 -11.77 3.90 6.30
C MET A 27 -12.03 3.83 7.81
N TYR A 28 -11.44 2.88 8.52
CA TYR A 28 -11.64 2.74 9.98
C TYR A 28 -10.56 3.45 10.82
N LEU A 29 -9.53 4.05 10.18
CA LEU A 29 -8.46 4.76 10.90
C LEU A 29 -8.96 5.83 11.89
N PRO A 30 -9.97 6.65 11.53
CA PRO A 30 -10.49 7.65 12.46
C PRO A 30 -11.09 7.03 13.74
N SER A 31 -11.52 5.78 13.69
CA SER A 31 -12.12 5.07 14.83
C SER A 31 -11.10 4.29 15.69
N LEU A 32 -9.81 4.26 15.34
CA LEU A 32 -8.81 3.53 16.13
C LEU A 32 -8.77 3.97 17.62
N PRO A 33 -8.82 5.28 17.96
CA PRO A 33 -8.86 5.69 19.36
C PRO A 33 -10.06 5.12 20.12
N SER A 34 -11.26 5.20 19.56
CA SER A 34 -12.49 4.67 20.17
C SER A 34 -12.50 3.14 20.30
N MET A 35 -11.81 2.44 19.39
CA MET A 35 -11.62 0.99 19.50
C MET A 35 -10.74 0.61 20.69
N GLY A 36 -9.72 1.43 21.02
CA GLY A 36 -8.90 1.26 22.21
C GLY A 36 -9.73 1.33 23.49
N GLU A 37 -10.66 2.28 23.57
CA GLU A 37 -11.61 2.43 24.66
C GLU A 37 -12.60 1.26 24.71
N TYR A 38 -13.18 0.86 23.57
CA TYR A 38 -14.15 -0.23 23.47
C TYR A 38 -13.59 -1.58 23.91
N PHE A 39 -12.37 -1.92 23.48
CA PHE A 39 -11.71 -3.19 23.83
C PHE A 39 -10.90 -3.09 25.14
N HIS A 40 -10.92 -1.96 25.84
CA HIS A 40 -10.13 -1.69 27.06
C HIS A 40 -8.64 -2.06 26.89
N THR A 41 -8.02 -1.61 25.79
CA THR A 41 -6.68 -2.02 25.40
C THR A 41 -5.79 -0.82 25.02
N THR A 42 -4.51 -1.11 24.82
CA THR A 42 -3.52 -0.09 24.44
C THR A 42 -3.60 0.26 22.95
N SER A 43 -3.14 1.48 22.61
CA SER A 43 -3.01 1.92 21.22
C SER A 43 -2.18 0.96 20.36
N SER A 44 -1.13 0.35 20.95
CA SER A 44 -0.29 -0.65 20.28
C SER A 44 -1.08 -1.89 19.86
N MET A 45 -1.96 -2.39 20.73
CA MET A 45 -2.80 -3.56 20.40
C MET A 45 -3.82 -3.25 19.32
N VAL A 46 -4.41 -2.05 19.31
CA VAL A 46 -5.32 -1.62 18.23
C VAL A 46 -4.57 -1.50 16.90
N GLN A 47 -3.36 -0.95 16.92
CA GLN A 47 -2.50 -0.84 15.73
C GLN A 47 -2.08 -2.20 15.16
N LEU A 48 -2.03 -3.27 15.99
CA LEU A 48 -1.82 -4.64 15.49
C LEU A 48 -2.93 -5.08 14.53
N GLY A 49 -4.16 -4.59 14.66
CA GLY A 49 -5.23 -4.85 13.69
C GLY A 49 -4.93 -4.29 12.30
N LEU A 50 -4.30 -3.10 12.22
CA LEU A 50 -3.80 -2.55 10.97
C LEU A 50 -2.61 -3.36 10.45
N THR A 51 -1.66 -3.65 11.31
CA THR A 51 -0.47 -4.46 11.03
C THR A 51 -0.83 -5.81 10.40
N THR A 52 -1.71 -6.57 11.03
CA THR A 52 -2.09 -7.91 10.56
C THR A 52 -2.85 -7.85 9.24
N SER A 53 -3.67 -6.82 9.03
CA SER A 53 -4.31 -6.58 7.75
C SER A 53 -3.28 -6.31 6.64
N MET A 54 -2.24 -5.52 6.90
CA MET A 54 -1.16 -5.26 5.94
C MET A 54 -0.31 -6.50 5.65
N ILE A 55 0.02 -7.29 6.67
CA ILE A 55 0.68 -8.59 6.50
C ILE A 55 -0.22 -9.51 5.66
N GLY A 56 -1.51 -9.53 5.94
CA GLY A 56 -2.49 -10.26 5.15
C GLY A 56 -2.50 -9.84 3.68
N LEU A 57 -2.49 -8.53 3.41
CA LEU A 57 -2.38 -7.99 2.06
C LEU A 57 -1.08 -8.41 1.37
N ALA A 58 0.05 -8.38 2.07
CA ALA A 58 1.34 -8.81 1.53
C ALA A 58 1.32 -10.29 1.15
N VAL A 59 0.90 -11.14 2.08
CA VAL A 59 0.79 -12.60 1.87
C VAL A 59 -0.20 -12.91 0.75
N GLY A 60 -1.39 -12.30 0.79
CA GLY A 60 -2.43 -12.52 -0.20
C GLY A 60 -1.98 -12.15 -1.62
N GLN A 61 -1.21 -11.07 -1.81
CA GLN A 61 -0.68 -10.70 -3.14
C GLN A 61 0.24 -11.77 -3.72
N VAL A 62 1.09 -12.39 -2.89
CA VAL A 62 2.00 -13.46 -3.32
C VAL A 62 1.25 -14.72 -3.74
N PHE A 63 0.09 -15.00 -3.10
CA PHE A 63 -0.69 -16.21 -3.38
C PHE A 63 -1.74 -16.02 -4.47
N PHE A 64 -2.52 -14.93 -4.44
CA PHE A 64 -3.63 -14.74 -5.38
C PHE A 64 -3.16 -14.49 -6.82
N GLY A 65 -1.96 -13.93 -7.03
CA GLY A 65 -1.38 -13.78 -8.37
C GLY A 65 -1.28 -15.13 -9.10
N PRO A 66 -0.37 -16.01 -8.65
CA PRO A 66 -0.20 -17.34 -9.26
C PRO A 66 -1.46 -18.21 -9.24
N LEU A 67 -2.28 -18.09 -8.18
CA LEU A 67 -3.55 -18.81 -8.09
C LEU A 67 -4.48 -18.43 -9.25
N SER A 68 -4.56 -17.13 -9.55
CA SER A 68 -5.39 -16.61 -10.63
C SER A 68 -4.85 -16.92 -12.02
N ASP A 69 -3.52 -17.03 -12.16
CA ASP A 69 -2.89 -17.45 -13.42
C ASP A 69 -3.14 -18.94 -13.73
N ARG A 70 -3.28 -19.75 -12.68
CA ARG A 70 -3.49 -21.22 -12.82
C ARG A 70 -4.94 -21.61 -12.96
N TYR A 71 -5.84 -21.05 -12.15
CA TYR A 71 -7.24 -21.46 -12.10
C TYR A 71 -8.20 -20.53 -12.85
N GLY A 72 -7.64 -19.50 -13.52
CA GLY A 72 -8.43 -18.42 -14.11
C GLY A 72 -8.73 -17.31 -13.10
N ARG A 73 -9.23 -16.18 -13.57
CA ARG A 73 -9.43 -14.98 -12.74
C ARG A 73 -10.67 -15.07 -11.86
N ARG A 74 -11.75 -15.66 -12.41
CA ARG A 74 -13.07 -15.65 -11.78
C ARG A 74 -13.12 -16.45 -10.49
N LEU A 75 -12.61 -17.67 -10.48
CA LEU A 75 -12.71 -18.56 -9.31
C LEU A 75 -11.92 -18.00 -8.10
N PRO A 76 -10.64 -17.61 -8.23
CA PRO A 76 -9.91 -17.00 -7.11
C PRO A 76 -10.52 -15.68 -6.64
N LEU A 77 -11.12 -14.90 -7.55
CA LEU A 77 -11.82 -13.66 -7.17
C LEU A 77 -13.06 -13.94 -6.30
N LEU A 78 -13.86 -14.94 -6.68
CA LEU A 78 -15.01 -15.38 -5.87
C LEU A 78 -14.58 -15.87 -4.49
N VAL A 79 -13.51 -16.69 -4.43
CA VAL A 79 -12.96 -17.17 -3.16
C VAL A 79 -12.49 -16.01 -2.29
N ALA A 80 -11.79 -15.02 -2.88
CA ALA A 80 -11.35 -13.83 -2.17
C ALA A 80 -12.53 -13.02 -1.61
N MET A 81 -13.58 -12.78 -2.39
CA MET A 81 -14.75 -12.02 -1.94
C MET A 81 -15.55 -12.75 -0.86
N TRP A 82 -15.71 -14.07 -0.95
CA TRP A 82 -16.33 -14.87 0.11
C TRP A 82 -15.50 -14.82 1.40
N LEU A 83 -14.19 -15.01 1.30
CA LEU A 83 -13.29 -14.92 2.45
C LEU A 83 -13.34 -13.53 3.08
N PHE A 84 -13.47 -12.46 2.27
CA PHE A 84 -13.61 -11.10 2.76
C PHE A 84 -14.89 -10.89 3.56
N ILE A 85 -16.04 -11.33 3.02
CA ILE A 85 -17.34 -11.24 3.72
C ILE A 85 -17.27 -12.00 5.03
N PHE A 86 -16.77 -13.23 5.01
CA PHE A 86 -16.64 -14.07 6.19
C PHE A 86 -15.75 -13.43 7.26
N SER A 87 -14.55 -12.97 6.87
CA SER A 87 -13.62 -12.33 7.81
C SER A 87 -14.14 -10.99 8.35
N THR A 88 -14.89 -10.23 7.54
CA THR A 88 -15.53 -8.98 7.99
C THR A 88 -16.63 -9.25 9.02
N LEU A 89 -17.42 -10.30 8.83
CA LEU A 89 -18.40 -10.76 9.84
C LEU A 89 -17.69 -11.17 11.14
N LEU A 90 -16.59 -11.91 11.05
CA LEU A 90 -15.82 -12.26 12.23
C LEU A 90 -15.28 -11.02 12.96
N CYS A 91 -14.80 -10.00 12.22
CA CYS A 91 -14.38 -8.73 12.82
C CYS A 91 -15.52 -8.03 13.56
N LEU A 92 -16.74 -8.03 13.00
CA LEU A 92 -17.94 -7.42 13.62
C LEU A 92 -18.33 -8.10 14.92
N PHE A 93 -18.12 -9.41 15.04
CA PHE A 93 -18.48 -10.20 16.22
C PHE A 93 -17.29 -10.51 17.14
N ALA A 94 -16.15 -9.84 16.94
CA ALA A 94 -14.98 -10.00 17.80
C ALA A 94 -15.28 -9.54 19.22
N GLN A 95 -15.04 -10.41 20.20
CA GLN A 95 -15.31 -10.13 21.61
C GLN A 95 -14.11 -9.49 22.33
N ASN A 96 -12.92 -9.61 21.75
CA ASN A 96 -11.68 -9.05 22.28
C ASN A 96 -10.75 -8.63 21.14
N ILE A 97 -9.71 -7.87 21.49
CA ILE A 97 -8.80 -7.31 20.50
C ILE A 97 -7.98 -8.39 19.79
N GLU A 98 -7.63 -9.49 20.45
CA GLU A 98 -6.85 -10.58 19.85
C GLU A 98 -7.62 -11.27 18.73
N GLN A 99 -8.92 -11.53 18.94
CA GLN A 99 -9.79 -12.06 17.88
C GLN A 99 -9.90 -11.09 16.71
N PHE A 100 -10.13 -9.80 17.00
CA PHE A 100 -10.18 -8.77 15.97
C PHE A 100 -8.90 -8.74 15.13
N VAL A 101 -7.72 -8.73 15.77
CA VAL A 101 -6.40 -8.74 15.15
C VAL A 101 -6.22 -9.97 14.25
N ALA A 102 -6.62 -11.16 14.72
CA ALA A 102 -6.54 -12.39 13.93
C ALA A 102 -7.47 -12.35 12.70
N PHE A 103 -8.69 -11.84 12.86
CA PHE A 103 -9.64 -11.74 11.77
C PHE A 103 -9.26 -10.68 10.74
N ARG A 104 -8.57 -9.61 11.14
CA ARG A 104 -7.97 -8.61 10.27
C ARG A 104 -6.90 -9.20 9.33
N LEU A 105 -6.13 -10.19 9.80
CA LEU A 105 -5.19 -10.92 8.94
C LEU A 105 -5.92 -11.61 7.77
N LEU A 106 -7.00 -12.33 8.08
CA LEU A 106 -7.81 -13.02 7.05
C LEU A 106 -8.46 -12.01 6.08
N GLN A 107 -8.95 -10.89 6.61
CA GLN A 107 -9.56 -9.84 5.81
C GLN A 107 -8.53 -9.19 4.86
N GLY A 108 -7.29 -8.98 5.32
CA GLY A 108 -6.19 -8.51 4.49
C GLY A 108 -5.84 -9.48 3.37
N ILE A 109 -5.70 -10.79 3.67
CA ILE A 109 -5.46 -11.82 2.66
C ILE A 109 -6.54 -11.77 1.58
N ALA A 110 -7.79 -11.70 1.98
CA ALA A 110 -8.94 -11.63 1.07
C ALA A 110 -8.93 -10.37 0.20
N GLY A 111 -8.65 -9.20 0.79
CA GLY A 111 -8.58 -7.92 0.08
C GLY A 111 -7.51 -7.91 -1.02
N ALA A 112 -6.40 -8.59 -0.80
CA ALA A 112 -5.32 -8.71 -1.79
C ALA A 112 -5.79 -9.36 -3.10
N GLY A 113 -6.71 -10.35 -3.01
CA GLY A 113 -7.25 -11.03 -4.19
C GLY A 113 -7.94 -10.05 -5.15
N GLY A 114 -8.75 -9.14 -4.63
CA GLY A 114 -9.39 -8.10 -5.45
C GLY A 114 -8.39 -7.20 -6.16
N ILE A 115 -7.38 -6.71 -5.42
CA ILE A 115 -6.35 -5.79 -5.94
C ILE A 115 -5.52 -6.44 -7.05
N VAL A 116 -5.05 -7.67 -6.84
CA VAL A 116 -4.19 -8.37 -7.80
C VAL A 116 -4.97 -8.74 -9.05
N ILE A 117 -6.15 -9.36 -8.87
CA ILE A 117 -6.95 -9.87 -9.98
C ILE A 117 -7.50 -8.72 -10.83
N SER A 118 -7.81 -7.55 -10.25
CA SER A 118 -8.26 -6.39 -11.03
C SER A 118 -7.24 -5.97 -12.09
N ARG A 119 -5.95 -5.94 -11.74
CA ARG A 119 -4.86 -5.59 -12.66
C ARG A 119 -4.67 -6.67 -13.72
N SER A 120 -4.72 -7.95 -13.32
CA SER A 120 -4.59 -9.09 -14.25
C SER A 120 -5.72 -9.11 -15.28
N VAL A 121 -6.97 -8.89 -14.86
CA VAL A 121 -8.13 -8.82 -15.77
C VAL A 121 -7.98 -7.64 -16.76
N ALA A 122 -7.45 -6.50 -16.32
CA ALA A 122 -7.19 -5.38 -17.21
C ALA A 122 -6.19 -5.76 -18.32
N THR A 123 -5.11 -6.45 -17.97
CA THR A 123 -4.10 -6.90 -18.95
C THR A 123 -4.60 -8.03 -19.86
N ASP A 124 -5.51 -8.88 -19.37
CA ASP A 124 -6.09 -9.97 -20.18
C ASP A 124 -7.07 -9.46 -21.24
N LYS A 125 -7.83 -8.39 -20.93
CA LYS A 125 -8.95 -7.92 -21.77
C LYS A 125 -8.62 -6.72 -22.65
N PHE A 126 -7.60 -5.95 -22.30
CA PHE A 126 -7.24 -4.73 -23.01
C PHE A 126 -5.78 -4.78 -23.50
N SER A 127 -5.49 -4.12 -24.60
CA SER A 127 -4.16 -4.01 -25.18
C SER A 127 -3.87 -2.58 -25.66
N GLY A 128 -2.60 -2.26 -25.87
CA GLY A 128 -2.18 -0.99 -26.43
C GLY A 128 -2.77 0.24 -25.72
N ARG A 129 -3.40 1.14 -26.47
CA ARG A 129 -3.96 2.39 -25.93
C ARG A 129 -5.14 2.18 -24.99
N GLU A 130 -5.96 1.14 -25.20
CA GLU A 130 -7.08 0.82 -24.30
C GLU A 130 -6.59 0.31 -22.94
N LEU A 131 -5.57 -0.55 -22.91
CA LEU A 131 -4.93 -0.98 -21.68
C LEU A 131 -4.35 0.21 -20.91
N ALA A 132 -3.62 1.09 -21.60
CA ALA A 132 -3.05 2.29 -20.99
C ALA A 132 -4.13 3.18 -20.34
N LYS A 133 -5.27 3.37 -21.01
CA LYS A 133 -6.41 4.12 -20.45
C LYS A 133 -7.00 3.42 -19.22
N MET A 134 -7.19 2.10 -19.28
CA MET A 134 -7.73 1.32 -18.15
C MET A 134 -6.81 1.39 -16.94
N LEU A 135 -5.50 1.19 -17.14
CA LEU A 135 -4.51 1.28 -16.07
C LEU A 135 -4.39 2.72 -15.51
N ALA A 136 -4.58 3.74 -16.34
CA ALA A 136 -4.63 5.13 -15.88
C ALA A 136 -5.82 5.39 -14.96
N VAL A 137 -7.00 4.84 -15.30
CA VAL A 137 -8.20 4.94 -14.43
C VAL A 137 -7.99 4.19 -13.12
N ILE A 138 -7.45 2.96 -13.18
CA ILE A 138 -7.09 2.18 -11.98
C ILE A 138 -6.09 2.97 -11.11
N GLY A 139 -5.09 3.58 -11.73
CA GLY A 139 -4.11 4.43 -11.05
C GLY A 139 -4.73 5.68 -10.41
N ALA A 140 -5.66 6.34 -11.10
CA ALA A 140 -6.40 7.49 -10.56
C ALA A 140 -7.25 7.09 -9.34
N ILE A 141 -7.95 5.95 -9.42
CA ILE A 141 -8.72 5.41 -8.30
C ILE A 141 -7.82 5.09 -7.11
N ASN A 142 -6.65 4.47 -7.34
CA ASN A 142 -5.65 4.22 -6.30
C ASN A 142 -5.11 5.51 -5.65
N GLY A 143 -5.09 6.62 -6.38
CA GLY A 143 -4.70 7.92 -5.83
C GLY A 143 -5.82 8.59 -5.02
N VAL A 144 -7.08 8.43 -5.43
CA VAL A 144 -8.24 9.07 -4.78
C VAL A 144 -8.76 8.25 -3.59
N ALA A 145 -8.69 6.93 -3.65
CA ALA A 145 -9.26 6.07 -2.62
C ALA A 145 -8.65 6.29 -1.21
N PRO A 146 -7.32 6.46 -1.04
CA PRO A 146 -6.73 6.79 0.26
C PRO A 146 -7.12 8.17 0.82
N VAL A 147 -7.63 9.07 -0.04
CA VAL A 147 -8.19 10.36 0.37
C VAL A 147 -9.65 10.19 0.79
N ALA A 148 -10.44 9.50 -0.04
CA ALA A 148 -11.87 9.34 0.16
C ALA A 148 -12.22 8.42 1.35
N ALA A 149 -11.44 7.34 1.55
CA ALA A 149 -11.74 6.35 2.58
C ALA A 149 -11.68 6.92 4.02
N PRO A 150 -10.63 7.64 4.45
CA PRO A 150 -10.62 8.24 5.78
C PRO A 150 -11.67 9.35 5.96
N ILE A 151 -11.96 10.15 4.91
CA ILE A 151 -13.01 11.18 4.97
C ILE A 151 -14.37 10.52 5.24
N ALA A 152 -14.71 9.48 4.46
CA ALA A 152 -15.92 8.71 4.71
C ALA A 152 -15.92 8.10 6.12
N GLY A 153 -14.78 7.53 6.55
CA GLY A 153 -14.60 6.99 7.88
C GLY A 153 -14.80 8.02 8.99
N GLY A 154 -14.22 9.22 8.86
CA GLY A 154 -14.35 10.29 9.84
C GLY A 154 -15.77 10.79 9.99
N LEU A 155 -16.52 10.96 8.88
CA LEU A 155 -17.93 11.32 8.90
C LEU A 155 -18.80 10.24 9.55
N LEU A 156 -18.43 8.98 9.40
CA LEU A 156 -19.21 7.84 9.88
C LEU A 156 -18.85 7.46 11.33
N THR A 157 -17.60 7.70 11.75
CA THR A 157 -17.13 7.32 13.09
C THR A 157 -17.99 7.96 14.18
N ASP A 158 -18.29 9.25 14.07
CA ASP A 158 -19.08 9.99 15.06
C ASP A 158 -20.56 9.59 15.03
N ALA A 159 -21.09 9.14 13.87
CA ALA A 159 -22.50 8.80 13.68
C ALA A 159 -22.82 7.33 14.05
N ILE A 160 -22.00 6.38 13.62
CA ILE A 160 -22.30 4.94 13.70
C ILE A 160 -21.18 4.10 14.33
N GLY A 161 -20.08 4.75 14.75
CA GLY A 161 -18.93 4.08 15.38
C GLY A 161 -18.19 3.12 14.44
N TRP A 162 -17.19 2.41 14.99
CA TRP A 162 -16.37 1.48 14.20
C TRP A 162 -17.17 0.26 13.68
N HIS A 163 -18.16 -0.21 14.43
CA HIS A 163 -19.05 -1.30 13.97
C HIS A 163 -19.80 -0.90 12.69
N GLY A 164 -20.34 0.33 12.64
CA GLY A 164 -21.03 0.82 11.47
C GLY A 164 -20.14 0.87 10.24
N ILE A 165 -18.87 1.23 10.40
CA ILE A 165 -17.88 1.20 9.32
C ILE A 165 -17.69 -0.24 8.79
N PHE A 166 -17.57 -1.23 9.66
CA PHE A 166 -17.46 -2.63 9.24
C PHE A 166 -18.72 -3.17 8.58
N TRP A 167 -19.93 -2.71 8.97
CA TRP A 167 -21.17 -3.01 8.25
C TRP A 167 -21.16 -2.45 6.83
N ILE A 168 -20.64 -1.24 6.63
CA ILE A 168 -20.50 -0.65 5.29
C ILE A 168 -19.47 -1.43 4.46
N LEU A 169 -18.33 -1.81 5.05
CA LEU A 169 -17.34 -2.65 4.37
C LEU A 169 -17.93 -4.01 3.98
N LEU A 170 -18.76 -4.59 4.82
CA LEU A 170 -19.50 -5.82 4.49
C LEU A 170 -20.43 -5.60 3.29
N GLY A 171 -21.19 -4.52 3.29
CA GLY A 171 -22.06 -4.14 2.16
C GLY A 171 -21.29 -3.98 0.85
N LEU A 172 -20.13 -3.28 0.89
CA LEU A 172 -19.23 -3.15 -0.27
C LEU A 172 -18.71 -4.53 -0.72
N GLY A 173 -18.33 -5.39 0.22
CA GLY A 173 -17.91 -6.76 -0.09
C GLY A 173 -19.00 -7.59 -0.78
N ILE A 174 -20.26 -7.45 -0.36
CA ILE A 174 -21.42 -8.11 -0.99
C ILE A 174 -21.63 -7.58 -2.42
N ILE A 175 -21.55 -6.27 -2.63
CA ILE A 175 -21.66 -5.66 -3.96
C ILE A 175 -20.58 -6.20 -4.89
N LEU A 176 -19.32 -6.28 -4.40
CA LEU A 176 -18.20 -6.83 -5.16
C LEU A 176 -18.35 -8.33 -5.42
N LEU A 177 -18.89 -9.09 -4.48
CA LEU A 177 -19.20 -10.50 -4.68
C LEU A 177 -20.24 -10.69 -5.79
N ILE A 178 -21.32 -9.92 -5.79
CA ILE A 178 -22.35 -9.94 -6.85
C ILE A 178 -21.70 -9.56 -8.20
N GLY A 179 -20.89 -8.50 -8.24
CA GLY A 179 -20.13 -8.13 -9.44
C GLY A 179 -19.22 -9.27 -9.92
N SER A 180 -18.56 -9.98 -8.99
CA SER A 180 -17.68 -11.11 -9.30
C SER A 180 -18.46 -12.33 -9.82
N TYR A 181 -19.69 -12.56 -9.40
CA TYR A 181 -20.58 -13.58 -9.98
C TYR A 181 -20.99 -13.21 -11.41
N CYS A 182 -21.27 -11.95 -11.68
CA CYS A 182 -21.60 -11.43 -13.02
C CYS A 182 -20.37 -11.39 -13.95
N PHE A 183 -19.16 -11.37 -13.37
CA PHE A 183 -17.90 -11.36 -14.12
C PHE A 183 -17.69 -12.70 -14.83
N ARG A 184 -17.39 -12.61 -16.13
CA ARG A 184 -17.04 -13.77 -16.97
C ARG A 184 -15.54 -13.88 -17.06
N GLU A 185 -15.05 -15.12 -17.06
CA GLU A 185 -13.63 -15.43 -17.14
C GLU A 185 -12.91 -14.64 -18.24
N SER A 186 -11.78 -14.04 -17.87
CA SER A 186 -10.95 -13.27 -18.80
C SER A 186 -9.78 -14.06 -19.36
N LEU A 187 -9.30 -15.08 -18.63
CA LEU A 187 -8.15 -15.89 -18.99
C LEU A 187 -8.61 -17.21 -19.63
N PRO A 188 -8.44 -17.39 -20.94
CA PRO A 188 -8.74 -18.67 -21.62
C PRO A 188 -7.99 -19.84 -20.99
N SER A 189 -8.57 -21.03 -21.06
CA SER A 189 -7.99 -22.26 -20.48
C SER A 189 -6.61 -22.58 -21.06
N GLU A 190 -6.39 -22.27 -22.31
CA GLU A 190 -5.15 -22.52 -23.05
C GLU A 190 -3.99 -21.62 -22.59
N LEU A 191 -4.31 -20.45 -22.01
CA LEU A 191 -3.32 -19.48 -21.53
C LEU A 191 -3.06 -19.58 -20.01
N ARG A 192 -3.73 -20.53 -19.33
CA ARG A 192 -3.50 -20.74 -17.90
C ARG A 192 -2.14 -21.34 -17.66
N SER A 193 -1.47 -20.87 -16.61
CA SER A 193 -0.14 -21.38 -16.26
C SER A 193 -0.21 -22.85 -15.83
N ALA A 194 0.58 -23.68 -16.48
CA ALA A 194 0.82 -25.07 -16.10
C ALA A 194 2.03 -25.22 -15.14
N GLU A 195 2.70 -24.11 -14.80
CA GLU A 195 3.88 -24.11 -13.95
C GLU A 195 3.58 -24.67 -12.57
N LYS A 196 4.53 -25.41 -12.02
CA LYS A 196 4.45 -25.87 -10.63
C LYS A 196 4.65 -24.72 -9.67
N TRP A 197 3.97 -24.73 -8.53
CA TRP A 197 4.16 -23.75 -7.45
C TRP A 197 5.63 -23.51 -7.11
N LYS A 198 6.45 -24.57 -7.14
CA LYS A 198 7.87 -24.50 -6.89
C LYS A 198 8.61 -23.57 -7.87
N ASP A 199 8.24 -23.61 -9.15
CA ASP A 199 8.89 -22.80 -10.19
C ASP A 199 8.49 -21.34 -10.06
N THR A 200 7.25 -21.07 -9.71
CA THR A 200 6.77 -19.71 -9.38
C THR A 200 7.54 -19.13 -8.20
N PHE A 201 7.74 -19.89 -7.11
CA PHE A 201 8.53 -19.40 -5.97
C PHE A 201 10.02 -19.27 -6.29
N LEU A 202 10.57 -20.09 -7.19
CA LEU A 202 11.94 -19.96 -7.67
C LEU A 202 12.15 -18.67 -8.47
N SER A 203 11.13 -18.21 -9.19
CA SER A 203 11.19 -16.93 -9.93
C SER A 203 11.35 -15.73 -8.98
N PHE A 204 10.76 -15.75 -7.78
CA PHE A 204 11.01 -14.74 -6.75
C PHE A 204 12.49 -14.72 -6.33
N GLY A 205 13.11 -15.90 -6.16
CA GLY A 205 14.53 -16.02 -5.85
C GLY A 205 15.43 -15.42 -6.94
N THR A 206 15.05 -15.55 -8.20
CA THR A 206 15.78 -14.96 -9.34
C THR A 206 15.72 -13.43 -9.30
N VAL A 207 14.56 -12.85 -9.04
CA VAL A 207 14.37 -11.40 -8.92
C VAL A 207 15.13 -10.84 -7.72
N LEU A 208 15.12 -11.52 -6.57
CA LEU A 208 15.86 -11.13 -5.36
C LEU A 208 17.39 -11.20 -5.49
N ARG A 209 17.92 -11.91 -6.48
CA ARG A 209 19.37 -11.91 -6.77
C ARG A 209 19.83 -10.62 -7.45
N ASP A 210 18.93 -9.88 -8.08
CA ASP A 210 19.29 -8.57 -8.64
C ASP A 210 19.42 -7.53 -7.52
N ARG A 211 20.67 -7.26 -7.17
CA ARG A 211 21.01 -6.30 -6.11
C ARG A 211 20.51 -4.88 -6.39
N ARG A 212 20.36 -4.47 -7.66
CA ARG A 212 19.87 -3.15 -8.03
C ARG A 212 18.36 -3.07 -7.70
N TYR A 213 17.61 -4.08 -8.13
CA TYR A 213 16.20 -4.22 -7.79
C TYR A 213 16.00 -4.18 -6.27
N VAL A 214 16.72 -5.02 -5.52
CA VAL A 214 16.60 -5.10 -4.07
C VAL A 214 16.89 -3.76 -3.38
N CYS A 215 17.92 -3.00 -3.82
CA CYS A 215 18.22 -1.69 -3.24
C CYS A 215 17.06 -0.70 -3.43
N TYR A 216 16.43 -0.63 -4.63
CA TYR A 216 15.30 0.26 -4.87
C TYR A 216 14.03 -0.20 -4.16
N VAL A 217 13.78 -1.51 -4.08
CA VAL A 217 12.64 -2.07 -3.33
C VAL A 217 12.78 -1.79 -1.84
N LEU A 218 13.96 -1.99 -1.25
CA LEU A 218 14.21 -1.67 0.16
C LEU A 218 14.13 -0.16 0.42
N GLN A 219 14.67 0.67 -0.48
CA GLN A 219 14.51 2.11 -0.39
C GLN A 219 13.02 2.51 -0.32
N MET A 220 12.22 1.93 -1.22
CA MET A 220 10.78 2.19 -1.27
C MET A 220 10.05 1.62 -0.05
N ALA A 221 10.42 0.44 0.43
CA ALA A 221 9.85 -0.18 1.62
C ALA A 221 10.08 0.68 2.88
N PHE A 222 11.27 1.25 3.05
CA PHE A 222 11.55 2.17 4.16
C PHE A 222 10.84 3.52 3.98
N ALA A 223 10.74 4.07 2.77
CA ALA A 223 9.93 5.25 2.52
C ALA A 223 8.44 5.01 2.82
N GLN A 224 7.90 3.85 2.42
CA GLN A 224 6.56 3.40 2.81
C GLN A 224 6.43 3.17 4.32
N GLY A 225 7.51 2.78 5.00
CA GLY A 225 7.56 2.70 6.46
C GLY A 225 7.22 4.04 7.13
N VAL A 226 7.67 5.17 6.58
CA VAL A 226 7.29 6.51 7.05
C VAL A 226 5.77 6.73 6.88
N LEU A 227 5.21 6.36 5.73
CA LEU A 227 3.77 6.46 5.49
C LEU A 227 2.96 5.61 6.48
N PHE A 228 3.34 4.35 6.64
CA PHE A 228 2.60 3.43 7.52
C PHE A 228 2.77 3.77 9.01
N ALA A 229 3.91 4.32 9.40
CA ALA A 229 4.09 4.89 10.73
C ALA A 229 3.12 6.06 10.96
N ASN A 230 2.99 6.97 9.96
CA ASN A 230 1.99 8.05 10.02
C ASN A 230 0.56 7.50 10.07
N ILE A 231 0.21 6.54 9.21
CA ILE A 231 -1.13 5.92 9.19
C ILE A 231 -1.48 5.33 10.57
N ALA A 232 -0.53 4.67 11.22
CA ALA A 232 -0.76 4.03 12.51
C ALA A 232 -0.80 5.02 13.69
N SER A 233 -0.01 6.09 13.67
CA SER A 233 0.12 7.02 14.80
C SER A 233 -0.77 8.25 14.72
N SER A 234 -1.02 8.77 13.52
CA SER A 234 -1.71 10.06 13.35
C SER A 234 -3.14 10.10 13.92
N PRO A 235 -3.98 9.03 13.91
CA PRO A 235 -5.28 9.08 14.57
C PRO A 235 -5.17 9.38 16.06
N PHE A 236 -4.19 8.79 16.74
CA PHE A 236 -3.95 9.00 18.17
C PHE A 236 -3.32 10.37 18.45
N ILE A 237 -2.35 10.80 17.62
CA ILE A 237 -1.70 12.11 17.78
C ILE A 237 -2.71 13.23 17.54
N VAL A 238 -3.47 13.19 16.47
CA VAL A 238 -4.40 14.28 16.11
C VAL A 238 -5.61 14.29 17.03
N GLN A 239 -6.20 13.13 17.35
CA GLN A 239 -7.43 13.08 18.13
C GLN A 239 -7.16 13.09 19.65
N GLN A 240 -6.25 12.24 20.17
CA GLN A 240 -6.05 12.13 21.63
C GLN A 240 -5.06 13.17 22.16
N HIS A 241 -3.95 13.46 21.44
CA HIS A 241 -2.97 14.42 21.93
C HIS A 241 -3.37 15.87 21.65
N TYR A 242 -3.83 16.18 20.44
CA TYR A 242 -4.24 17.53 20.04
C TYR A 242 -5.74 17.81 20.23
N GLY A 243 -6.56 16.82 20.56
CA GLY A 243 -7.98 16.96 20.89
C GLY A 243 -8.91 17.25 19.69
N PHE A 244 -8.50 16.94 18.46
CA PHE A 244 -9.33 17.14 17.28
C PHE A 244 -10.36 16.01 17.10
N SER A 245 -11.46 16.30 16.41
CA SER A 245 -12.47 15.30 16.05
C SER A 245 -11.96 14.30 15.02
N ALA A 246 -12.63 13.13 14.92
CA ALA A 246 -12.37 12.12 13.89
C ALA A 246 -12.50 12.69 12.47
N PHE A 247 -13.45 13.59 12.24
CA PHE A 247 -13.60 14.27 10.97
C PHE A 247 -12.43 15.22 10.66
N ALA A 248 -11.99 16.04 11.64
CA ALA A 248 -10.84 16.93 11.46
C ALA A 248 -9.56 16.13 11.14
N PHE A 249 -9.31 15.02 11.85
CA PHE A 249 -8.24 14.09 11.52
C PHE A 249 -8.33 13.63 10.05
N SER A 250 -9.51 13.25 9.59
CA SER A 250 -9.71 12.75 8.22
C SER A 250 -9.42 13.80 7.16
N VAL A 251 -9.74 15.08 7.43
CA VAL A 251 -9.40 16.20 6.54
C VAL A 251 -7.87 16.38 6.46
N CYS A 252 -7.17 16.39 7.60
CA CYS A 252 -5.70 16.47 7.64
C CYS A 252 -5.07 15.30 6.87
N PHE A 253 -5.56 14.09 7.09
CA PHE A 253 -5.08 12.91 6.39
C PHE A 253 -5.27 13.01 4.88
N ALA A 254 -6.43 13.52 4.43
CA ALA A 254 -6.72 13.75 3.02
C ALA A 254 -5.78 14.79 2.39
N VAL A 255 -5.50 15.90 3.09
CA VAL A 255 -4.54 16.93 2.64
C VAL A 255 -3.14 16.33 2.51
N ASN A 256 -2.72 15.50 3.45
CA ASN A 256 -1.45 14.78 3.42
C ASN A 256 -1.38 13.77 2.26
N ALA A 257 -2.46 13.05 1.98
CA ALA A 257 -2.52 12.14 0.83
C ALA A 257 -2.45 12.90 -0.51
N LEU A 258 -3.07 14.08 -0.61
CA LEU A 258 -2.92 14.96 -1.79
C LEU A 258 -1.48 15.44 -1.96
N ALA A 259 -0.76 15.76 -0.88
CA ALA A 259 0.66 16.12 -0.95
C ALA A 259 1.50 15.02 -1.60
N ILE A 260 1.28 13.75 -1.20
CA ILE A 260 1.93 12.57 -1.80
C ILE A 260 1.62 12.48 -3.30
N GLY A 261 0.35 12.60 -3.68
CA GLY A 261 -0.10 12.52 -5.08
C GLY A 261 0.50 13.62 -5.96
N VAL A 262 0.49 14.86 -5.49
CA VAL A 262 1.08 16.00 -6.20
C VAL A 262 2.58 15.82 -6.35
N ALA A 263 3.28 15.42 -5.30
CA ALA A 263 4.72 15.17 -5.32
C ALA A 263 5.09 14.03 -6.28
N ALA A 264 4.32 12.94 -6.29
CA ALA A 264 4.49 11.83 -7.22
C ALA A 264 4.33 12.30 -8.69
N ALA A 265 3.34 13.15 -8.98
CA ALA A 265 3.15 13.73 -10.30
C ALA A 265 4.30 14.69 -10.69
N LEU A 266 4.79 15.49 -9.76
CA LEU A 266 5.92 16.40 -9.98
C LEU A 266 7.23 15.65 -10.19
N SER A 267 7.40 14.47 -9.59
CA SER A 267 8.61 13.65 -9.71
C SER A 267 8.92 13.26 -11.17
N VAL A 268 7.89 13.13 -12.00
CA VAL A 268 8.01 12.78 -13.43
C VAL A 268 8.68 13.92 -14.24
N LYS A 269 8.65 15.16 -13.75
CA LYS A 269 9.30 16.30 -14.40
C LYS A 269 10.82 16.34 -14.24
N PHE A 270 11.38 15.53 -13.34
CA PHE A 270 12.83 15.44 -13.19
C PHE A 270 13.44 14.71 -14.39
N HIS A 271 14.52 15.25 -14.94
CA HIS A 271 15.25 14.67 -16.07
C HIS A 271 15.77 13.24 -15.79
N ARG A 272 16.03 12.94 -14.53
CA ARG A 272 16.52 11.61 -14.08
C ARG A 272 15.71 11.15 -12.88
N PRO A 273 15.10 9.96 -12.94
CA PRO A 273 14.35 9.42 -11.80
C PRO A 273 15.19 9.31 -10.52
N GLU A 274 16.50 9.02 -10.66
CA GLU A 274 17.43 8.93 -9.52
C GLU A 274 17.55 10.27 -8.78
N SER A 275 17.54 11.40 -9.50
CA SER A 275 17.64 12.72 -8.90
C SER A 275 16.39 13.06 -8.09
N SER A 276 15.20 12.68 -8.58
CA SER A 276 13.95 12.82 -7.85
C SER A 276 13.96 11.98 -6.58
N THR A 277 14.34 10.69 -6.69
CA THR A 277 14.43 9.80 -5.53
C THR A 277 15.41 10.33 -4.49
N LEU A 278 16.59 10.77 -4.92
CA LEU A 278 17.61 11.32 -3.99
C LEU A 278 17.12 12.60 -3.30
N ALA A 279 16.53 13.53 -4.05
CA ALA A 279 15.97 14.76 -3.48
C ALA A 279 14.86 14.46 -2.46
N GLY A 280 13.95 13.52 -2.79
CA GLY A 280 12.91 13.05 -1.87
C GLY A 280 13.49 12.42 -0.61
N CYS A 281 14.48 11.53 -0.71
CA CYS A 281 15.13 10.92 0.44
C CYS A 281 15.88 11.96 1.31
N CYS A 282 16.57 12.94 0.71
CA CYS A 282 17.22 14.03 1.46
C CYS A 282 16.20 14.85 2.26
N GLY A 283 15.14 15.31 1.59
CA GLY A 283 14.08 16.09 2.25
C GLY A 283 13.38 15.26 3.34
N MET A 284 13.07 14.00 3.07
CA MET A 284 12.46 13.09 4.04
C MET A 284 13.35 12.89 5.27
N THR A 285 14.67 12.74 5.11
CA THR A 285 15.61 12.57 6.23
C THR A 285 15.69 13.86 7.09
N ILE A 286 15.82 15.02 6.47
CA ILE A 286 15.88 16.30 7.19
C ILE A 286 14.57 16.54 7.95
N LEU A 287 13.42 16.39 7.26
CA LEU A 287 12.11 16.67 7.84
C LEU A 287 11.72 15.66 8.92
N SER A 288 12.13 14.39 8.82
CA SER A 288 11.91 13.40 9.87
C SER A 288 12.67 13.74 11.16
N VAL A 289 13.90 14.26 11.06
CA VAL A 289 14.66 14.72 12.23
C VAL A 289 14.00 15.95 12.84
N LEU A 290 13.61 16.94 12.04
CA LEU A 290 12.92 18.14 12.52
C LEU A 290 11.58 17.78 13.20
N LEU A 291 10.81 16.90 12.60
CA LEU A 291 9.54 16.44 13.16
C LEU A 291 9.73 15.63 14.45
N CYS A 292 10.77 14.80 14.52
CA CYS A 292 11.12 14.07 15.75
C CYS A 292 11.43 15.05 16.90
N ILE A 293 12.27 16.05 16.64
CA ILE A 293 12.59 17.08 17.64
C ILE A 293 11.31 17.85 18.05
N ALA A 294 10.49 18.26 17.07
CA ALA A 294 9.24 18.98 17.33
C ALA A 294 8.26 18.16 18.20
N LEU A 295 8.07 16.87 17.92
CA LEU A 295 7.21 15.99 18.70
C LEU A 295 7.75 15.80 20.12
N MET A 296 9.05 15.64 20.29
CA MET A 296 9.68 15.48 21.62
C MET A 296 9.65 16.78 22.44
N SER A 297 9.64 17.95 21.79
CA SER A 297 9.54 19.25 22.46
C SER A 297 8.10 19.72 22.71
N GLY A 298 7.09 18.93 22.35
CA GLY A 298 5.68 19.29 22.57
C GLY A 298 5.21 20.43 21.67
N CYS A 299 5.50 20.36 20.37
CA CYS A 299 5.09 21.40 19.42
C CYS A 299 3.57 21.53 19.31
N ASN A 300 3.11 22.69 18.82
CA ASN A 300 1.70 22.87 18.52
C ASN A 300 1.29 22.09 17.26
N PHE A 301 -0.02 21.90 17.07
CA PHE A 301 -0.58 21.16 15.94
C PHE A 301 -0.13 21.67 14.57
N TRP A 302 -0.07 22.99 14.37
CA TRP A 302 0.28 23.56 13.06
C TRP A 302 1.73 23.28 12.65
N VAL A 303 2.64 23.26 13.61
CA VAL A 303 4.04 22.87 13.37
C VAL A 303 4.12 21.38 13.02
N TYR A 304 3.42 20.53 13.77
CA TYR A 304 3.32 19.10 13.47
C TYR A 304 2.80 18.86 12.06
N GLU A 305 1.63 19.42 11.70
CA GLU A 305 0.97 19.18 10.43
C GLU A 305 1.78 19.74 9.25
N THR A 306 2.39 20.92 9.39
CA THR A 306 3.24 21.50 8.33
C THR A 306 4.47 20.63 8.06
N LEU A 307 5.15 20.16 9.10
CA LEU A 307 6.30 19.26 8.96
C LEU A 307 5.87 17.89 8.40
N MET A 308 4.73 17.37 8.83
CA MET A 308 4.17 16.11 8.32
C MET A 308 3.83 16.23 6.84
N PHE A 309 3.13 17.29 6.43
CA PHE A 309 2.80 17.56 5.03
C PHE A 309 4.06 17.60 4.16
N ALA A 310 5.08 18.35 4.59
CA ALA A 310 6.35 18.46 3.88
C ALA A 310 7.10 17.11 3.81
N LEU A 311 7.09 16.33 4.90
CA LEU A 311 7.68 14.99 4.99
C LEU A 311 7.03 14.03 3.99
N LEU A 312 5.70 13.99 3.96
CA LEU A 312 4.94 13.13 3.06
C LEU A 312 5.03 13.59 1.60
N PHE A 313 5.15 14.89 1.36
CA PHE A 313 5.46 15.42 0.03
C PHE A 313 6.82 14.89 -0.47
N CYS A 314 7.87 14.98 0.35
CA CYS A 314 9.19 14.43 -0.01
C CYS A 314 9.14 12.91 -0.23
N MET A 315 8.37 12.18 0.58
CA MET A 315 8.13 10.75 0.38
C MET A 315 7.45 10.47 -0.97
N GLY A 316 6.42 11.26 -1.33
CA GLY A 316 5.72 11.15 -2.62
C GLY A 316 6.64 11.28 -3.83
N MET A 317 7.67 12.14 -3.77
CA MET A 317 8.68 12.28 -4.84
C MET A 317 9.46 10.97 -5.08
N THR A 318 9.60 10.12 -4.07
CA THR A 318 10.32 8.83 -4.22
C THR A 318 9.47 7.75 -4.86
N PHE A 319 8.15 7.80 -4.70
CA PHE A 319 7.23 6.71 -4.99
C PHE A 319 7.27 6.25 -6.46
N THR A 320 6.98 7.16 -7.39
CA THR A 320 6.95 6.87 -8.83
C THR A 320 8.33 6.56 -9.38
N SER A 321 9.33 7.37 -8.97
CA SER A 321 10.70 7.26 -9.45
C SER A 321 11.36 5.94 -9.03
N SER A 322 11.21 5.55 -7.76
CA SER A 322 11.79 4.29 -7.25
C SER A 322 11.12 3.06 -7.86
N THR A 323 9.79 3.10 -8.04
CA THR A 323 9.07 2.03 -8.74
C THR A 323 9.59 1.85 -10.16
N ALA A 324 9.75 2.94 -10.90
CA ALA A 324 10.27 2.90 -12.26
C ALA A 324 11.70 2.33 -12.30
N LEU A 325 12.58 2.76 -11.38
CA LEU A 325 13.96 2.29 -11.30
C LEU A 325 14.07 0.81 -10.88
N ALA A 326 13.21 0.34 -9.99
CA ALA A 326 13.13 -1.07 -9.62
C ALA A 326 12.68 -1.92 -10.80
N MET A 327 11.61 -1.51 -11.47
CA MET A 327 11.01 -2.27 -12.58
C MET A 327 11.88 -2.26 -13.85
N GLU A 328 12.69 -1.20 -14.07
CA GLU A 328 13.61 -1.12 -15.21
C GLU A 328 14.60 -2.30 -15.26
N SER A 329 15.06 -2.77 -14.10
CA SER A 329 16.01 -3.88 -14.00
C SER A 329 15.37 -5.25 -14.21
N GLN A 330 14.04 -5.35 -14.13
CA GLN A 330 13.28 -6.62 -14.15
C GLN A 330 12.22 -6.68 -15.27
N ARG A 331 12.53 -6.15 -16.45
CA ARG A 331 11.58 -6.11 -17.59
C ARG A 331 11.05 -7.50 -17.98
N VAL A 332 11.89 -8.53 -17.90
CA VAL A 332 11.53 -9.91 -18.26
C VAL A 332 10.60 -10.54 -17.20
N ASN A 333 10.86 -10.27 -15.93
CA ASN A 333 10.10 -10.82 -14.78
C ASN A 333 9.19 -9.76 -14.14
N SER A 334 8.63 -8.86 -14.94
CA SER A 334 7.91 -7.67 -14.45
C SER A 334 6.73 -7.99 -13.53
N GLY A 335 5.98 -9.06 -13.81
CA GLY A 335 4.86 -9.51 -12.96
C GLY A 335 5.34 -9.93 -11.57
N THR A 336 6.33 -10.84 -11.52
CA THR A 336 6.95 -11.32 -10.27
C THR A 336 7.59 -10.17 -9.48
N ALA A 337 8.30 -9.27 -10.16
CA ALA A 337 8.93 -8.10 -9.54
C ALA A 337 7.88 -7.13 -8.96
N SER A 338 6.80 -6.87 -9.68
CA SER A 338 5.72 -6.00 -9.18
C SER A 338 5.03 -6.59 -7.94
N ALA A 339 4.74 -7.89 -7.95
CA ALA A 339 4.15 -8.58 -6.80
C ALA A 339 5.07 -8.54 -5.57
N LEU A 340 6.36 -8.80 -5.78
CA LEU A 340 7.36 -8.77 -4.72
C LEU A 340 7.56 -7.36 -4.14
N LEU A 341 7.58 -6.33 -5.00
CA LEU A 341 7.66 -4.93 -4.58
C LEU A 341 6.48 -4.56 -3.68
N GLY A 342 5.25 -4.89 -4.09
CA GLY A 342 4.07 -4.65 -3.28
C GLY A 342 4.09 -5.41 -1.95
N ALA A 343 4.45 -6.70 -1.98
CA ALA A 343 4.54 -7.53 -0.79
C ALA A 343 5.55 -7.00 0.23
N VAL A 344 6.76 -6.61 -0.23
CA VAL A 344 7.82 -6.06 0.64
C VAL A 344 7.41 -4.72 1.24
N CYS A 345 6.74 -3.84 0.47
CA CYS A 345 6.22 -2.57 0.96
C CYS A 345 5.16 -2.75 2.05
N PHE A 346 4.18 -3.64 1.84
CA PHE A 346 3.17 -3.93 2.86
C PHE A 346 3.75 -4.65 4.08
N ALA A 347 4.71 -5.56 3.89
CA ALA A 347 5.41 -6.21 5.00
C ALA A 347 6.18 -5.19 5.85
N ALA A 348 6.86 -4.22 5.23
CA ALA A 348 7.50 -3.12 5.94
C ALA A 348 6.49 -2.31 6.76
N GLY A 349 5.32 -2.01 6.19
CA GLY A 349 4.21 -1.39 6.92
C GLY A 349 3.75 -2.20 8.11
N GLY A 350 3.58 -3.51 7.94
CA GLY A 350 3.22 -4.43 9.00
C GLY A 350 4.26 -4.49 10.15
N ILE A 351 5.54 -4.34 9.85
CA ILE A 351 6.61 -4.31 10.86
C ILE A 351 6.64 -2.96 11.57
N VAL A 352 6.50 -1.86 10.84
CA VAL A 352 6.68 -0.49 11.34
C VAL A 352 5.47 -0.02 12.16
N SER A 353 4.24 -0.37 11.76
CA SER A 353 3.01 0.10 12.41
C SER A 353 2.95 -0.14 13.93
N PRO A 354 3.26 -1.34 14.47
CA PRO A 354 3.18 -1.54 15.91
C PRO A 354 4.30 -0.83 16.69
N LEU A 355 5.42 -0.51 16.03
CA LEU A 355 6.56 0.14 16.69
C LEU A 355 6.23 1.57 17.15
N VAL A 356 5.33 2.28 16.47
CA VAL A 356 4.93 3.64 16.86
C VAL A 356 4.04 3.66 18.11
N GLY A 357 3.43 2.53 18.48
CA GLY A 357 2.62 2.40 19.68
C GLY A 357 3.39 1.98 20.93
N ILE A 358 4.70 1.74 20.83
CA ILE A 358 5.52 1.30 21.95
C ILE A 358 5.93 2.51 22.82
N GLY A 359 5.47 2.55 24.06
CA GLY A 359 5.78 3.64 25.00
C GLY A 359 5.05 4.95 24.67
N ASN A 360 5.78 6.07 24.63
CA ASN A 360 5.18 7.36 24.28
C ASN A 360 5.05 7.49 22.76
N ILE A 361 3.81 7.59 22.28
CA ILE A 361 3.49 7.58 20.85
C ILE A 361 4.18 8.71 20.06
N LEU A 362 4.37 9.89 20.64
CA LEU A 362 5.03 11.03 19.99
C LEU A 362 6.51 10.73 19.74
N SER A 363 7.22 10.28 20.79
CA SER A 363 8.65 9.96 20.70
C SER A 363 8.88 8.74 19.81
N SER A 364 8.09 7.68 19.97
CA SER A 364 8.22 6.46 19.16
C SER A 364 7.98 6.75 17.67
N THR A 365 6.96 7.54 17.36
CA THR A 365 6.66 7.94 15.98
C THR A 365 7.81 8.74 15.37
N GLY A 366 8.32 9.75 16.10
CA GLY A 366 9.46 10.55 15.63
C GLY A 366 10.71 9.70 15.36
N ILE A 367 11.07 8.81 16.28
CA ILE A 367 12.23 7.90 16.14
C ILE A 367 12.04 6.97 14.93
N VAL A 368 10.87 6.38 14.78
CA VAL A 368 10.57 5.48 13.64
C VAL A 368 10.67 6.22 12.31
N PHE A 369 10.18 7.45 12.22
CA PHE A 369 10.36 8.27 11.02
C PHE A 369 11.83 8.48 10.67
N VAL A 370 12.66 8.83 11.65
CA VAL A 370 14.11 9.04 11.44
C VAL A 370 14.78 7.74 10.97
N ILE A 371 14.51 6.62 11.63
CA ILE A 371 15.12 5.33 11.27
C ILE A 371 14.73 4.96 9.84
N CYS A 372 13.44 5.01 9.49
CA CYS A 372 12.97 4.68 8.15
C CYS A 372 13.55 5.61 7.08
N ALA A 373 13.59 6.92 7.35
CA ALA A 373 14.15 7.89 6.41
C ALA A 373 15.65 7.69 6.19
N CYS A 374 16.42 7.46 7.25
CA CYS A 374 17.86 7.16 7.17
C CYS A 374 18.14 5.86 6.42
N CYS A 375 17.39 4.77 6.70
CA CYS A 375 17.52 3.52 5.98
C CYS A 375 17.19 3.67 4.49
N SER A 376 16.12 4.42 4.17
CA SER A 376 15.77 4.76 2.79
C SER A 376 16.91 5.51 2.08
N MET A 377 17.52 6.51 2.76
CA MET A 377 18.67 7.25 2.25
C MET A 377 19.88 6.35 1.99
N VAL A 378 20.22 5.47 2.93
CA VAL A 378 21.33 4.52 2.76
C VAL A 378 21.11 3.61 1.54
N CYS A 379 19.89 3.10 1.37
CA CYS A 379 19.57 2.23 0.23
C CYS A 379 19.75 2.94 -1.13
N ILE A 380 19.31 4.21 -1.27
CA ILE A 380 19.50 4.96 -2.52
C ILE A 380 20.96 5.27 -2.77
N LEU A 381 21.73 5.63 -1.75
CA LEU A 381 23.17 5.91 -1.90
C LEU A 381 23.94 4.67 -2.36
N ILE A 382 23.61 3.47 -1.82
CA ILE A 382 24.18 2.20 -2.27
C ILE A 382 23.81 1.93 -3.74
N ALA A 383 22.55 2.18 -4.14
CA ALA A 383 22.11 1.99 -5.51
C ALA A 383 22.85 2.90 -6.50
N LEU A 384 23.04 4.17 -6.15
CA LEU A 384 23.73 5.17 -6.98
C LEU A 384 25.24 4.92 -7.06
N GLY A 385 25.89 4.58 -5.96
CA GLY A 385 27.31 4.26 -5.92
C GLY A 385 27.69 3.14 -6.89
N ARG A 386 26.87 2.08 -6.93
CA ARG A 386 27.08 0.94 -7.84
C ARG A 386 26.88 1.29 -9.33
N ARG A 387 26.04 2.26 -9.66
CA ARG A 387 25.88 2.74 -11.03
C ARG A 387 27.14 3.44 -11.51
N ARG A 388 27.73 4.31 -10.69
CA ARG A 388 29.01 4.99 -11.02
C ARG A 388 30.12 4.00 -11.31
N THR A 389 30.27 2.97 -10.48
CA THR A 389 31.27 1.93 -10.65
C THR A 389 31.10 1.15 -11.98
N ARG A 390 29.85 0.75 -12.34
CA ARG A 390 29.58 0.06 -13.60
C ARG A 390 29.87 0.94 -14.82
N VAL A 391 29.47 2.20 -14.79
CA VAL A 391 29.76 3.14 -15.91
C VAL A 391 31.27 3.33 -16.06
N TYR A 392 31.99 3.47 -14.95
CA TYR A 392 33.45 3.58 -14.95
C TYR A 392 34.14 2.33 -15.55
N PHE A 393 33.71 1.14 -15.17
CA PHE A 393 34.24 -0.12 -15.73
C PHE A 393 33.88 -0.29 -17.21
N ALA A 394 32.67 0.10 -17.63
CA ALA A 394 32.26 0.01 -19.02
C ALA A 394 33.02 0.99 -19.93
N LEU A 395 33.37 2.18 -19.42
CA LEU A 395 34.16 3.17 -20.13
C LEU A 395 35.65 2.79 -20.22
N ASN A 396 36.18 2.12 -19.18
CA ASN A 396 37.60 1.76 -19.10
C ASN A 396 37.92 0.36 -19.66
N ASN A 397 36.92 -0.49 -19.91
CA ASN A 397 37.05 -1.78 -20.58
C ASN A 397 36.05 -1.87 -21.74
N PRO A 398 36.30 -1.21 -22.88
CA PRO A 398 35.50 -1.44 -24.08
C PRO A 398 35.71 -2.89 -24.50
N VAL A 399 34.67 -3.72 -24.34
CA VAL A 399 34.65 -5.08 -24.88
C VAL A 399 34.93 -4.98 -26.35
N LYS A 400 36.08 -5.53 -26.80
CA LYS A 400 36.42 -5.68 -28.20
C LYS A 400 35.29 -6.50 -28.85
N SER A 401 34.49 -5.82 -29.66
CA SER A 401 33.54 -6.45 -30.57
C SER A 401 34.35 -7.27 -31.57
N HIS A 402 34.30 -8.57 -31.46
CA HIS A 402 34.56 -9.51 -32.57
C HIS A 402 33.27 -10.21 -32.92
#